data_2e47392ace314ada8fdca8cfa34708fb
#
_entry.id   2e47392ace314ada8fdca8cfa34708fb
#
_cell.length_a   1.000
_cell.length_b   1.000
_cell.length_c   1.000
_cell.angle_alpha   90.00
_cell.angle_beta   90.00
_cell.angle_gamma   90.00
#
_symmetry.space_group_name_H-M   'P 1'
#
loop_
_entity.id
_entity.type
_entity.pdbx_description
1 polymer ?
#
loop_
_entity_poly.entity_id
_entity_poly.type
_entity_poly.pdbx_seq_one_letter_code
_entity_poly.pdbx_strand_id
1 'polypeptide(L)'
;MNPLSRTCGGNITLRRLFEFMIDQDFTDSLLGRFKNLSKRHHEDCLTLDCDPSDISNLLFHLRDEETFDLMVDLTAIDHNESSETRFSVVMHLYSRIHRDYIRIHSPCKDNDSPTFPSVSDIFPAANWHEREAYDMFGITFENHPNLKRILMWDEYPHYPLRKDFPLAGIETPLPADDVVEVTNASVDPAPMMGGPFVSSTDGTMSDSEPRAKDESWTEEMEKPQ
;
A
#
# COMPACT_ATOMS: atom_id res chain seq x y z
N MET A 1 21.66 -46.34 38.55
CA MET A 1 20.21 -46.11 38.55
C MET A 1 19.94 -44.64 38.24
N ASN A 2 19.39 -44.40 37.10
CA ASN A 2 18.84 -43.16 36.58
C ASN A 2 17.68 -42.69 37.47
N PRO A 3 17.18 -41.44 37.38
CA PRO A 3 16.86 -40.77 36.13
C PRO A 3 17.07 -39.23 36.06
N LEU A 4 17.41 -38.77 34.93
CA LEU A 4 16.86 -37.66 34.13
C LEU A 4 15.74 -36.83 34.77
N SER A 5 16.03 -35.57 35.11
CA SER A 5 15.05 -34.51 35.15
C SER A 5 15.40 -33.46 34.09
N ARG A 6 14.76 -33.59 32.92
CA ARG A 6 14.69 -32.52 31.90
C ARG A 6 13.73 -31.45 32.42
N THR A 7 14.25 -30.32 32.82
CA THR A 7 13.46 -29.08 32.91
C THR A 7 13.36 -28.45 31.52
N CYS A 8 12.28 -28.75 30.80
CA CYS A 8 11.85 -27.96 29.68
C CYS A 8 11.22 -26.67 30.23
N GLY A 9 11.98 -25.60 30.24
CA GLY A 9 11.55 -24.28 30.64
C GLY A 9 12.27 -23.20 29.84
N GLY A 10 12.34 -23.38 28.54
CA GLY A 10 12.75 -22.31 27.62
C GLY A 10 11.52 -21.75 26.97
N ASN A 11 10.98 -20.65 27.45
CA ASN A 11 10.14 -19.76 26.64
C ASN A 11 11.00 -19.31 25.45
N ILE A 12 10.97 -20.09 24.39
CA ILE A 12 11.39 -19.62 23.07
C ILE A 12 10.32 -18.64 22.67
N THR A 13 10.53 -17.39 23.02
CA THR A 13 9.75 -16.27 22.52
C THR A 13 9.84 -16.37 21.00
N LEU A 14 8.71 -16.45 20.31
CA LEU A 14 8.60 -16.45 18.85
C LEU A 14 9.40 -15.30 18.19
N ARG A 15 9.76 -14.27 18.94
CA ARG A 15 10.69 -13.19 18.58
C ARG A 15 12.09 -13.67 18.16
N ARG A 16 12.59 -14.79 18.62
CA ARG A 16 13.93 -15.30 18.27
C ARG A 16 13.97 -16.13 16.98
N LEU A 17 12.81 -16.50 16.42
CA LEU A 17 12.73 -17.17 15.12
C LEU A 17 12.75 -16.19 13.93
N PHE A 18 12.67 -14.90 14.18
CA PHE A 18 12.77 -13.81 13.20
C PHE A 18 13.91 -12.83 13.57
N GLU A 19 15.05 -13.32 14.03
CA GLU A 19 16.28 -12.53 13.90
C GLU A 19 16.62 -12.56 12.41
N PHE A 20 16.20 -11.49 11.69
CA PHE A 20 16.50 -11.25 10.30
C PHE A 20 18.01 -11.28 10.10
N MET A 21 18.47 -12.09 9.16
CA MET A 21 19.89 -12.24 8.84
C MET A 21 20.49 -11.05 8.07
N ILE A 22 19.72 -9.99 7.87
CA ILE A 22 20.25 -8.71 7.39
C ILE A 22 21.03 -8.11 8.55
N ASP A 23 22.33 -8.30 8.51
CA ASP A 23 23.24 -7.78 9.53
C ASP A 23 23.48 -6.27 9.35
N GLN A 24 24.12 -5.67 10.35
CA GLN A 24 24.44 -4.26 10.34
C GLN A 24 25.45 -3.94 9.20
N ASP A 25 26.37 -4.87 8.91
CA ASP A 25 27.40 -4.70 7.89
C ASP A 25 26.79 -4.59 6.49
N PHE A 26 25.76 -5.39 6.17
CA PHE A 26 25.00 -5.29 4.93
C PHE A 26 24.32 -3.90 4.81
N THR A 27 23.64 -3.48 5.88
CA THR A 27 22.97 -2.17 5.90
C THR A 27 23.97 -1.03 5.70
N ASP A 28 25.10 -1.06 6.41
CA ASP A 28 26.12 -0.02 6.32
C ASP A 28 26.79 0.00 4.94
N SER A 29 26.97 -1.16 4.31
CA SER A 29 27.44 -1.27 2.93
C SER A 29 26.52 -0.58 1.95
N LEU A 30 25.20 -0.84 2.04
CA LEU A 30 24.21 -0.17 1.20
C LEU A 30 24.18 1.34 1.41
N LEU A 31 24.17 1.80 2.66
CA LEU A 31 24.18 3.23 3.00
C LEU A 31 25.46 3.93 2.53
N GLY A 32 26.59 3.20 2.53
CA GLY A 32 27.86 3.73 2.00
C GLY A 32 27.86 3.86 0.48
N ARG A 33 27.14 3.00 -0.23
CA ARG A 33 27.09 2.98 -1.70
C ARG A 33 26.10 3.99 -2.26
N PHE A 34 24.94 4.15 -1.63
CA PHE A 34 23.84 5.01 -2.09
C PHE A 34 23.70 6.22 -1.16
N LYS A 35 24.10 7.42 -1.62
CA LYS A 35 24.15 8.64 -0.81
C LYS A 35 22.78 9.16 -0.36
N ASN A 36 21.74 8.89 -1.16
CA ASN A 36 20.36 9.34 -0.90
C ASN A 36 19.50 8.21 -0.29
N LEU A 37 20.16 7.22 0.32
CA LEU A 37 19.54 6.13 1.03
C LEU A 37 19.65 6.38 2.53
N SER A 38 18.57 6.21 3.26
CA SER A 38 18.58 6.27 4.72
C SER A 38 17.81 5.12 5.33
N LYS A 39 18.23 4.71 6.54
CA LYS A 39 17.54 3.65 7.28
C LYS A 39 16.43 4.27 8.10
N ARG A 40 15.22 3.75 7.91
CA ARG A 40 14.07 4.03 8.78
C ARG A 40 13.97 2.95 9.86
N HIS A 41 13.79 3.36 11.10
CA HIS A 41 13.56 2.39 12.17
C HIS A 41 12.14 1.79 12.01
N HIS A 42 12.09 0.48 11.83
CA HIS A 42 10.88 -0.31 11.83
C HIS A 42 11.11 -1.63 12.55
N GLU A 43 10.08 -2.15 13.23
CA GLU A 43 10.24 -3.35 14.07
C GLU A 43 10.18 -4.66 13.27
N ASP A 44 9.55 -4.64 12.08
CA ASP A 44 9.23 -5.85 11.33
C ASP A 44 10.33 -6.29 10.36
N CYS A 45 10.92 -5.34 9.62
CA CYS A 45 11.94 -5.61 8.61
C CYS A 45 12.83 -4.39 8.39
N LEU A 46 13.99 -4.60 7.75
CA LEU A 46 14.82 -3.48 7.30
C LEU A 46 14.00 -2.59 6.36
N THR A 47 13.85 -1.33 6.75
CA THR A 47 13.15 -0.33 5.96
C THR A 47 14.13 0.76 5.55
N LEU A 48 14.17 1.04 4.26
CA LEU A 48 15.06 2.02 3.63
C LEU A 48 14.23 3.11 2.96
N ASP A 49 14.57 4.36 3.23
CA ASP A 49 14.06 5.52 2.49
C ASP A 49 15.01 5.82 1.34
N CYS A 50 14.50 5.85 0.10
CA CYS A 50 15.26 6.07 -1.12
C CYS A 50 14.66 7.22 -1.93
N ASP A 51 15.51 8.08 -2.47
CA ASP A 51 15.06 9.09 -3.43
C ASP A 51 14.59 8.42 -4.74
N PRO A 52 13.49 8.88 -5.37
CA PRO A 52 12.99 8.32 -6.63
C PRO A 52 14.02 8.28 -7.76
N SER A 53 14.98 9.21 -7.78
CA SER A 53 16.04 9.25 -8.82
C SER A 53 17.01 8.09 -8.74
N ASP A 54 17.19 7.51 -7.54
CA ASP A 54 18.13 6.43 -7.30
C ASP A 54 17.46 5.05 -7.24
N ILE A 55 16.13 5.01 -7.29
CA ILE A 55 15.35 3.79 -7.06
C ILE A 55 15.73 2.66 -8.01
N SER A 56 15.86 2.94 -9.30
CA SER A 56 16.20 1.93 -10.30
C SER A 56 17.59 1.34 -10.05
N ASN A 57 18.57 2.17 -9.72
CA ASN A 57 19.93 1.73 -9.41
C ASN A 57 19.98 0.86 -8.16
N LEU A 58 19.23 1.25 -7.12
CA LEU A 58 19.12 0.49 -5.89
C LEU A 58 18.47 -0.88 -6.15
N LEU A 59 17.37 -0.92 -6.90
CA LEU A 59 16.64 -2.15 -7.20
C LEU A 59 17.47 -3.12 -8.07
N PHE A 60 18.20 -2.62 -9.06
CA PHE A 60 19.15 -3.44 -9.84
C PHE A 60 20.22 -4.05 -8.95
N HIS A 61 20.82 -3.25 -8.06
CA HIS A 61 21.84 -3.74 -7.13
C HIS A 61 21.26 -4.80 -6.17
N LEU A 62 20.11 -4.54 -5.57
CA LEU A 62 19.46 -5.48 -4.65
C LEU A 62 19.13 -6.80 -5.34
N ARG A 63 18.64 -6.76 -6.59
CA ARG A 63 18.29 -7.95 -7.35
C ARG A 63 19.53 -8.75 -7.78
N ASP A 64 20.49 -8.08 -8.40
CA ASP A 64 21.57 -8.74 -9.13
C ASP A 64 22.80 -9.05 -8.28
N GLU A 65 23.11 -8.19 -7.30
CA GLU A 65 24.28 -8.35 -6.42
C GLU A 65 23.87 -8.95 -5.04
N GLU A 66 22.72 -8.53 -4.49
CA GLU A 66 22.30 -8.93 -3.15
C GLU A 66 21.20 -9.99 -3.14
N THR A 67 20.82 -10.52 -4.31
CA THR A 67 19.89 -11.64 -4.48
C THR A 67 18.47 -11.42 -3.94
N PHE A 68 17.99 -10.17 -3.83
CA PHE A 68 16.59 -9.86 -3.57
C PHE A 68 15.81 -9.93 -4.89
N ASP A 69 15.58 -11.14 -5.34
CA ASP A 69 15.12 -11.47 -6.68
C ASP A 69 13.60 -11.53 -6.84
N LEU A 70 12.85 -11.38 -5.77
CA LEU A 70 11.40 -11.42 -5.77
C LEU A 70 10.82 -10.10 -5.26
N MET A 71 10.10 -9.37 -6.11
CA MET A 71 9.20 -8.33 -5.67
C MET A 71 7.90 -8.97 -5.18
N VAL A 72 7.65 -8.85 -3.89
CA VAL A 72 6.46 -9.44 -3.24
C VAL A 72 5.26 -8.53 -3.38
N ASP A 73 5.50 -7.22 -3.25
CA ASP A 73 4.45 -6.20 -3.27
C ASP A 73 5.01 -4.84 -3.66
N LEU A 74 4.20 -4.04 -4.33
CA LEU A 74 4.39 -2.61 -4.54
C LEU A 74 3.04 -1.94 -4.35
N THR A 75 2.98 -0.98 -3.45
CA THR A 75 1.76 -0.21 -3.19
C THR A 75 2.08 1.26 -2.95
N ALA A 76 1.05 2.07 -2.79
CA ALA A 76 1.18 3.48 -2.48
C ALA A 76 0.59 3.84 -1.12
N ILE A 77 1.06 4.95 -0.57
CA ILE A 77 0.53 5.55 0.66
C ILE A 77 0.17 7.00 0.37
N ASP A 78 -1.03 7.40 0.74
CA ASP A 78 -1.42 8.81 0.87
C ASP A 78 -1.24 9.23 2.33
N HIS A 79 -0.29 10.13 2.61
CA HIS A 79 0.02 10.64 3.94
C HIS A 79 -0.90 11.79 4.38
N ASN A 80 -1.85 12.19 3.55
CA ASN A 80 -2.73 13.32 3.73
C ASN A 80 -2.23 14.60 3.01
N GLU A 81 -3.18 15.47 2.68
CA GLU A 81 -2.94 16.73 1.96
C GLU A 81 -2.04 17.71 2.71
N SER A 82 -2.03 17.65 4.05
CA SER A 82 -1.20 18.49 4.89
C SER A 82 0.26 18.04 4.97
N SER A 83 0.61 16.89 4.39
CA SER A 83 1.97 16.36 4.44
C SER A 83 2.86 17.05 3.40
N GLU A 84 4.12 17.33 3.74
CA GLU A 84 5.11 17.86 2.82
C GLU A 84 5.25 16.96 1.57
N THR A 85 5.30 15.66 1.81
CA THR A 85 5.18 14.64 0.77
C THR A 85 3.88 13.89 0.95
N ARG A 86 2.92 14.12 0.08
CA ARG A 86 1.60 13.48 0.17
C ARG A 86 1.64 12.02 -0.21
N PHE A 87 2.28 11.68 -1.33
CA PHE A 87 2.30 10.32 -1.84
C PHE A 87 3.68 9.67 -1.75
N SER A 88 3.69 8.39 -1.42
CA SER A 88 4.89 7.56 -1.41
C SER A 88 4.59 6.19 -1.99
N VAL A 89 5.58 5.61 -2.67
CA VAL A 89 5.54 4.21 -3.11
C VAL A 89 6.32 3.36 -2.12
N VAL A 90 5.74 2.23 -1.75
CA VAL A 90 6.35 1.25 -0.85
C VAL A 90 6.50 -0.07 -1.60
N MET A 91 7.69 -0.62 -1.56
CA MET A 91 8.03 -1.88 -2.21
C MET A 91 8.56 -2.88 -1.19
N HIS A 92 8.16 -4.13 -1.31
CA HIS A 92 8.68 -5.23 -0.52
C HIS A 92 9.43 -6.20 -1.43
N LEU A 93 10.72 -6.36 -1.17
CA LEU A 93 11.55 -7.33 -1.85
C LEU A 93 11.87 -8.48 -0.91
N TYR A 94 11.97 -9.67 -1.46
CA TYR A 94 12.32 -10.89 -0.75
C TYR A 94 13.49 -11.59 -1.43
N SER A 95 14.44 -12.04 -0.63
CA SER A 95 15.51 -12.91 -1.08
C SER A 95 15.18 -14.37 -0.74
N ARG A 96 15.07 -15.20 -1.76
CA ARG A 96 14.85 -16.64 -1.59
C ARG A 96 16.10 -17.36 -1.04
N ILE A 97 17.27 -16.76 -1.22
CA ILE A 97 18.54 -17.28 -0.74
C ILE A 97 18.72 -16.96 0.75
N HIS A 98 18.60 -15.68 1.09
CA HIS A 98 18.75 -15.22 2.49
C HIS A 98 17.50 -15.46 3.32
N ARG A 99 16.33 -15.70 2.67
CA ARG A 99 15.01 -15.85 3.32
C ARG A 99 14.62 -14.63 4.14
N ASP A 100 14.90 -13.47 3.61
CA ASP A 100 14.75 -12.21 4.30
C ASP A 100 14.03 -11.16 3.44
N TYR A 101 13.46 -10.15 4.09
CA TYR A 101 12.68 -9.08 3.46
C TYR A 101 13.36 -7.72 3.62
N ILE A 102 13.29 -6.91 2.56
CA ILE A 102 13.59 -5.49 2.62
C ILE A 102 12.36 -4.71 2.18
N ARG A 103 12.02 -3.67 2.94
CA ARG A 103 11.04 -2.66 2.56
C ARG A 103 11.76 -1.43 2.06
N ILE A 104 11.36 -0.92 0.90
CA ILE A 104 11.84 0.33 0.34
C ILE A 104 10.66 1.29 0.31
N HIS A 105 10.85 2.45 0.90
CA HIS A 105 9.90 3.56 0.87
C HIS A 105 10.51 4.69 0.06
N SER A 106 9.75 5.24 -0.88
CA SER A 106 10.23 6.32 -1.75
C SER A 106 9.12 7.34 -1.97
N PRO A 107 9.39 8.64 -1.76
CA PRO A 107 8.40 9.69 -1.98
C PRO A 107 8.12 9.85 -3.47
N CYS A 108 6.86 10.19 -3.82
CA CYS A 108 6.56 10.63 -5.18
C CYS A 108 7.03 12.08 -5.40
N LYS A 109 7.34 12.41 -6.64
CA LYS A 109 7.50 13.80 -7.05
C LYS A 109 6.12 14.41 -7.21
N ASP A 110 5.96 15.64 -6.75
CA ASP A 110 4.74 16.41 -6.84
C ASP A 110 3.56 15.81 -6.04
N ASN A 111 2.81 16.67 -5.38
CA ASN A 111 1.63 16.28 -4.61
C ASN A 111 0.34 16.38 -5.41
N ASP A 112 0.28 17.26 -6.42
CA ASP A 112 -0.91 17.47 -7.25
C ASP A 112 -0.99 16.45 -8.39
N SER A 113 0.17 16.20 -9.04
CA SER A 113 0.32 15.25 -10.13
C SER A 113 1.44 14.26 -9.79
N PRO A 114 1.19 13.31 -8.87
CA PRO A 114 2.24 12.45 -8.36
C PRO A 114 2.82 11.56 -9.47
N THR A 115 4.16 11.60 -9.60
CA THR A 115 4.89 10.78 -10.55
C THR A 115 5.95 9.94 -9.85
N PHE A 116 6.22 8.77 -10.42
CA PHE A 116 7.22 7.83 -9.93
C PHE A 116 7.83 7.06 -11.11
N PRO A 117 9.13 6.75 -11.13
CA PRO A 117 9.70 5.93 -12.20
C PRO A 117 9.16 4.49 -12.13
N SER A 118 8.74 3.93 -13.27
CA SER A 118 8.36 2.52 -13.35
C SER A 118 9.55 1.62 -13.06
N VAL A 119 9.31 0.55 -12.35
CA VAL A 119 10.29 -0.50 -12.04
C VAL A 119 9.91 -1.85 -12.66
N SER A 120 8.94 -1.84 -13.58
CA SER A 120 8.44 -3.03 -14.27
C SER A 120 9.46 -3.71 -15.16
N ASP A 121 10.46 -2.98 -15.65
CA ASP A 121 11.60 -3.54 -16.42
C ASP A 121 12.57 -4.33 -15.51
N ILE A 122 12.61 -3.98 -14.21
CA ILE A 122 13.46 -4.64 -13.23
C ILE A 122 12.72 -5.85 -12.65
N PHE A 123 11.47 -5.65 -12.25
CA PHE A 123 10.59 -6.68 -11.69
C PHE A 123 9.29 -6.74 -12.50
N PRO A 124 9.09 -7.74 -13.35
CA PRO A 124 7.86 -7.84 -14.16
C PRO A 124 6.55 -7.85 -13.35
N ALA A 125 6.59 -8.32 -12.09
CA ALA A 125 5.44 -8.28 -11.19
C ALA A 125 4.97 -6.85 -10.91
N ALA A 126 5.88 -5.88 -10.87
CA ALA A 126 5.57 -4.47 -10.65
C ALA A 126 4.57 -3.90 -11.66
N ASN A 127 4.53 -4.42 -12.89
CA ASN A 127 3.58 -3.97 -13.91
C ASN A 127 2.14 -3.93 -13.40
N TRP A 128 1.71 -4.95 -12.67
CA TRP A 128 0.35 -5.04 -12.14
C TRP A 128 0.14 -4.14 -10.92
N HIS A 129 1.09 -4.12 -10.03
CA HIS A 129 1.05 -3.31 -8.82
C HIS A 129 1.11 -1.80 -9.12
N GLU A 130 1.91 -1.40 -10.11
CA GLU A 130 1.98 0.00 -10.56
C GLU A 130 0.65 0.46 -11.17
N ARG A 131 -0.02 -0.42 -11.94
CA ARG A 131 -1.36 -0.12 -12.47
C ARG A 131 -2.40 0.01 -11.35
N GLU A 132 -2.33 -0.83 -10.30
CA GLU A 132 -3.19 -0.70 -9.14
C GLU A 132 -2.93 0.61 -8.40
N ALA A 133 -1.68 0.97 -8.15
CA ALA A 133 -1.32 2.24 -7.52
C ALA A 133 -1.74 3.45 -8.36
N TYR A 134 -1.62 3.37 -9.68
CA TYR A 134 -2.17 4.38 -10.59
C TYR A 134 -3.69 4.48 -10.47
N ASP A 135 -4.39 3.34 -10.51
CA ASP A 135 -5.86 3.30 -10.50
C ASP A 135 -6.45 3.82 -9.18
N MET A 136 -5.83 3.47 -8.06
CA MET A 136 -6.34 3.79 -6.72
C MET A 136 -5.89 5.15 -6.19
N PHE A 137 -4.68 5.60 -6.54
CA PHE A 137 -4.08 6.82 -5.99
C PHE A 137 -3.79 7.89 -7.05
N GLY A 138 -3.79 7.54 -8.34
CA GLY A 138 -3.48 8.46 -9.42
C GLY A 138 -1.99 8.79 -9.55
N ILE A 139 -1.12 7.88 -9.14
CA ILE A 139 0.33 8.03 -9.32
C ILE A 139 0.69 7.60 -10.73
N THR A 140 1.28 8.50 -11.51
CA THR A 140 1.75 8.21 -12.87
C THR A 140 3.13 7.56 -12.84
N PHE A 141 3.23 6.32 -13.32
CA PHE A 141 4.50 5.61 -13.41
C PHE A 141 5.18 5.90 -14.76
N GLU A 142 6.27 6.69 -14.70
CA GLU A 142 7.03 7.09 -15.88
C GLU A 142 7.68 5.87 -16.55
N ASN A 143 7.53 5.78 -17.89
CA ASN A 143 8.01 4.65 -18.71
C ASN A 143 7.34 3.29 -18.45
N HIS A 144 6.19 3.26 -17.78
CA HIS A 144 5.42 2.03 -17.67
C HIS A 144 4.93 1.58 -19.05
N PRO A 145 5.05 0.30 -19.43
CA PRO A 145 4.77 -0.16 -20.79
C PRO A 145 3.28 -0.08 -21.19
N ASN A 146 2.36 -0.11 -20.22
CA ASN A 146 0.91 -0.07 -20.48
C ASN A 146 0.15 0.39 -19.23
N LEU A 147 0.29 1.68 -18.87
CA LEU A 147 -0.37 2.24 -17.69
C LEU A 147 -1.86 2.48 -17.96
N LYS A 148 -2.69 1.59 -17.47
CA LYS A 148 -4.16 1.63 -17.57
C LYS A 148 -4.77 1.21 -16.26
N ARG A 149 -6.00 1.64 -16.00
CA ARG A 149 -6.80 1.17 -14.86
C ARG A 149 -6.94 -0.34 -14.86
N ILE A 150 -7.13 -0.94 -13.70
CA ILE A 150 -7.18 -2.39 -13.52
C ILE A 150 -8.37 -2.83 -12.63
N LEU A 151 -8.77 -2.00 -11.69
CA LEU A 151 -9.87 -2.26 -10.76
C LEU A 151 -11.12 -1.45 -11.09
N MET A 152 -10.93 -0.19 -11.46
CA MET A 152 -12.02 0.69 -11.89
C MET A 152 -12.15 0.64 -13.41
N TRP A 153 -13.28 1.08 -13.95
CA TRP A 153 -13.46 1.23 -15.41
C TRP A 153 -12.65 2.42 -15.96
N ASP A 154 -12.38 2.40 -17.25
CA ASP A 154 -11.39 3.31 -17.88
C ASP A 154 -11.74 4.80 -17.68
N GLU A 155 -13.00 5.19 -17.77
CA GLU A 155 -13.47 6.56 -17.65
C GLU A 155 -13.78 6.97 -16.21
N TYR A 156 -13.50 6.12 -15.20
CA TYR A 156 -13.76 6.47 -13.80
C TYR A 156 -12.95 7.71 -13.39
N PRO A 157 -13.59 8.82 -12.94
CA PRO A 157 -12.91 10.11 -12.80
C PRO A 157 -12.16 10.29 -11.48
N HIS A 158 -12.24 9.32 -10.56
CA HIS A 158 -11.72 9.46 -9.20
C HIS A 158 -10.63 8.43 -8.86
N TYR A 159 -9.99 8.63 -7.70
CA TYR A 159 -9.00 7.72 -7.13
C TYR A 159 -9.44 7.30 -5.72
N PRO A 160 -10.05 6.10 -5.57
CA PRO A 160 -10.83 5.74 -4.38
C PRO A 160 -10.02 5.58 -3.09
N LEU A 161 -8.70 5.39 -3.16
CA LEU A 161 -7.86 5.24 -1.96
C LEU A 161 -7.17 6.54 -1.52
N ARG A 162 -7.41 7.65 -2.20
CA ARG A 162 -6.95 8.95 -1.71
C ARG A 162 -7.72 9.34 -0.44
N LYS A 163 -7.02 10.04 0.49
CA LYS A 163 -7.62 10.49 1.74
C LYS A 163 -8.71 11.55 1.56
N ASP A 164 -8.68 12.28 0.46
CA ASP A 164 -9.71 13.26 0.06
C ASP A 164 -10.93 12.61 -0.59
N PHE A 165 -10.88 11.32 -0.94
CA PHE A 165 -12.03 10.61 -1.47
C PHE A 165 -12.98 10.19 -0.32
N PRO A 166 -14.28 10.55 -0.37
CA PRO A 166 -15.23 10.25 0.69
C PRO A 166 -15.43 8.74 0.89
N LEU A 167 -15.51 8.29 2.13
CA LEU A 167 -15.76 6.88 2.44
C LEU A 167 -17.09 6.36 1.89
N ALA A 168 -18.11 7.23 1.80
CA ALA A 168 -19.40 6.90 1.20
C ALA A 168 -19.35 6.74 -0.32
N GLY A 169 -18.27 7.19 -0.96
CA GLY A 169 -18.17 7.28 -2.40
C GLY A 169 -18.70 8.60 -2.95
N ILE A 170 -18.64 8.73 -4.27
CA ILE A 170 -19.14 9.88 -5.02
C ILE A 170 -20.10 9.36 -6.09
N GLU A 171 -21.24 10.03 -6.29
CA GLU A 171 -22.13 9.73 -7.39
C GLU A 171 -21.37 9.82 -8.72
N THR A 172 -21.41 8.74 -9.49
CA THR A 172 -20.62 8.63 -10.72
C THR A 172 -21.48 7.98 -11.80
N PRO A 173 -21.41 8.44 -13.05
CA PRO A 173 -22.10 7.80 -14.17
C PRO A 173 -21.67 6.33 -14.29
N LEU A 174 -22.60 5.48 -14.69
CA LEU A 174 -22.28 4.10 -15.05
C LEU A 174 -21.41 4.07 -16.32
N PRO A 175 -20.54 3.07 -16.48
CA PRO A 175 -19.63 2.98 -17.64
C PRO A 175 -20.34 2.64 -18.96
N ALA A 176 -21.60 2.24 -18.92
CA ALA A 176 -22.39 1.85 -20.08
C ALA A 176 -23.37 2.99 -20.44
N ASP A 177 -23.01 3.83 -21.40
CA ASP A 177 -23.80 4.98 -21.82
C ASP A 177 -25.20 4.61 -22.31
N ASP A 178 -25.33 3.49 -23.00
CA ASP A 178 -26.61 2.95 -23.47
C ASP A 178 -27.57 2.58 -22.32
N VAL A 179 -27.02 2.09 -21.21
CA VAL A 179 -27.80 1.81 -20.01
C VAL A 179 -28.16 3.10 -19.28
N VAL A 180 -27.23 4.03 -19.17
CA VAL A 180 -27.46 5.34 -18.54
C VAL A 180 -28.55 6.12 -19.26
N GLU A 181 -28.52 6.18 -20.61
CA GLU A 181 -29.52 6.88 -21.41
C GLU A 181 -30.94 6.32 -21.25
N VAL A 182 -31.06 4.99 -21.09
CA VAL A 182 -32.35 4.32 -20.92
C VAL A 182 -32.86 4.35 -19.48
N THR A 183 -31.99 4.16 -18.51
CA THR A 183 -32.39 3.99 -17.11
C THR A 183 -32.23 5.24 -16.27
N ASN A 184 -31.44 6.22 -16.73
CA ASN A 184 -30.96 7.37 -15.96
C ASN A 184 -30.33 6.95 -14.61
N ALA A 185 -29.67 5.79 -14.59
CA ALA A 185 -29.05 5.24 -13.41
C ALA A 185 -27.64 5.81 -13.23
N SER A 186 -27.24 5.97 -11.97
CA SER A 186 -25.90 6.35 -11.57
C SER A 186 -25.41 5.41 -10.45
N VAL A 187 -24.13 5.47 -10.16
CA VAL A 187 -23.59 4.80 -8.95
C VAL A 187 -23.80 5.76 -7.77
N ASP A 188 -24.81 5.51 -7.00
CA ASP A 188 -25.11 6.32 -5.83
C ASP A 188 -24.09 6.04 -4.70
N PRO A 189 -23.64 7.08 -3.98
CA PRO A 189 -22.88 6.89 -2.75
C PRO A 189 -23.69 6.06 -1.75
N ALA A 190 -23.08 5.02 -1.21
CA ALA A 190 -23.78 4.20 -0.22
C ALA A 190 -23.84 4.96 1.10
N PRO A 191 -25.04 5.24 1.62
CA PRO A 191 -25.17 5.89 2.92
C PRO A 191 -24.49 5.03 3.98
N MET A 192 -23.67 5.66 4.82
CA MET A 192 -23.00 5.01 5.96
C MET A 192 -22.04 3.87 5.61
N MET A 193 -21.50 3.84 4.40
CA MET A 193 -20.49 2.84 3.98
C MET A 193 -19.14 2.98 4.68
N GLY A 194 -18.96 3.95 5.55
CA GLY A 194 -17.71 4.17 6.29
C GLY A 194 -17.34 3.09 7.31
N GLY A 195 -18.09 2.00 7.39
CA GLY A 195 -17.84 0.99 8.40
C GLY A 195 -18.23 1.46 9.81
N PRO A 196 -17.78 0.79 10.87
CA PRO A 196 -18.13 1.12 12.25
C PRO A 196 -17.54 2.44 12.75
N PHE A 197 -16.63 3.05 11.98
CA PHE A 197 -15.92 4.28 12.37
C PHE A 197 -16.21 5.39 11.37
N VAL A 198 -17.11 6.28 11.71
CA VAL A 198 -17.34 7.51 10.94
C VAL A 198 -16.40 8.57 11.52
N SER A 199 -15.42 9.01 10.74
CA SER A 199 -14.68 10.21 11.10
C SER A 199 -15.51 11.42 10.74
N SER A 200 -15.69 12.32 11.68
CA SER A 200 -16.25 13.64 11.39
C SER A 200 -15.24 14.48 10.60
N THR A 201 -15.71 15.54 9.93
CA THR A 201 -14.88 16.47 9.14
C THR A 201 -13.75 17.14 9.94
N ASP A 202 -13.81 17.10 11.26
CA ASP A 202 -12.76 17.58 12.17
C ASP A 202 -11.75 16.50 12.58
N GLY A 203 -11.83 15.31 11.99
CA GLY A 203 -10.90 14.20 12.23
C GLY A 203 -11.16 13.42 13.53
N THR A 204 -12.24 13.72 14.26
CA THR A 204 -12.62 12.93 15.42
C THR A 204 -13.42 11.70 15.00
N MET A 205 -13.09 10.55 15.56
CA MET A 205 -13.85 9.32 15.33
C MET A 205 -15.16 9.37 16.16
N SER A 206 -16.27 8.97 15.54
CA SER A 206 -17.53 8.82 16.25
C SER A 206 -17.47 7.65 17.22
N ASP A 207 -17.90 7.86 18.46
CA ASP A 207 -18.03 6.82 19.50
C ASP A 207 -19.25 5.90 19.28
N SER A 208 -20.08 6.18 18.26
CA SER A 208 -21.26 5.37 17.96
C SER A 208 -21.02 4.45 16.77
N GLU A 209 -21.34 3.18 16.92
CA GLU A 209 -21.46 2.27 15.78
C GLU A 209 -22.64 2.70 14.91
N PRO A 210 -22.42 3.18 13.68
CA PRO A 210 -23.51 3.75 12.87
C PRO A 210 -24.63 2.76 12.56
N ARG A 211 -24.35 1.48 12.62
CA ARG A 211 -25.31 0.42 12.29
C ARG A 211 -26.02 -0.22 13.46
N ALA A 212 -25.54 0.04 14.67
CA ALA A 212 -26.08 -0.62 15.86
C ALA A 212 -27.10 0.22 16.63
N LYS A 213 -27.17 1.55 16.40
CA LYS A 213 -27.91 2.47 17.26
C LYS A 213 -28.65 3.60 16.55
N ASP A 214 -28.37 3.85 15.27
CA ASP A 214 -29.16 4.82 14.53
C ASP A 214 -30.23 4.11 13.70
N GLU A 215 -31.23 4.84 13.32
CA GLU A 215 -32.29 4.41 12.41
C GLU A 215 -31.69 4.29 10.99
N SER A 216 -30.59 3.51 10.86
CA SER A 216 -29.93 3.30 9.59
C SER A 216 -30.82 2.49 8.68
N TRP A 217 -30.62 2.64 7.38
CA TRP A 217 -31.40 1.94 6.35
C TRP A 217 -31.43 0.41 6.54
N THR A 218 -30.52 -0.18 7.33
CA THR A 218 -30.50 -1.62 7.62
C THR A 218 -31.44 -2.02 8.75
N GLU A 219 -31.87 -1.07 9.59
CA GLU A 219 -32.79 -1.31 10.72
C GLU A 219 -34.22 -0.92 10.40
N GLU A 220 -34.41 0.05 9.50
CA GLU A 220 -35.73 0.47 9.01
C GLU A 220 -36.35 -0.48 7.99
N MET A 221 -35.55 -1.35 7.38
CA MET A 221 -36.08 -2.33 6.44
C MET A 221 -36.78 -3.47 7.20
N GLU A 222 -38.10 -3.54 7.11
CA GLU A 222 -38.85 -4.72 7.50
C GLU A 222 -38.23 -5.96 6.87
N LYS A 223 -37.82 -6.91 7.72
CA LYS A 223 -37.29 -8.19 7.21
C LYS A 223 -38.39 -8.84 6.38
N PRO A 224 -38.13 -9.25 5.14
CA PRO A 224 -39.10 -10.00 4.37
C PRO A 224 -39.50 -11.23 5.17
N GLN A 225 -40.84 -11.43 5.34
CA GLN A 225 -41.42 -12.55 6.03
C GLN A 225 -41.19 -13.87 5.29
#